data_b83926862df9b654a09dc9201a22288f
#
_entry.id   b83926862df9b654a09dc9201a22288f
#
_cell.length_a   1.000
_cell.length_b   1.000
_cell.length_c   1.000
_cell.angle_alpha   90.00
_cell.angle_beta   90.00
_cell.angle_gamma   90.00
#
_symmetry.space_group_name_H-M   'P 1'
#
loop_
_entity.id
_entity.type
_entity.pdbx_description
1 polymer ?
#
loop_
_entity_poly.entity_id
_entity_poly.type
_entity_poly.pdbx_seq_one_letter_code
_entity_poly.pdbx_strand_id
1 'polypeptide(L)'
;MNRSEASTHLDKVLANVDANIDASLARLFDLIRIPSVSTDPAHAPDCKRAAEWLKKELGELGFDASVRPTARHPMVVGHDRTGQGPHVLFYGHYDVQPVDPRGLWHSDPFEPKLVPQPDGETHIVARGASDDKGQLLTFVEACRAWKAVAGSLPIQVSVLFEGEEEISSPSLPPFLDTTGAELKADVVLVCDTDMWDAETPAVTTMLRGVLKEEIVISCSNRDLHSGIYGNAARNPLQVLSDIVASLRTPDGGVAVQGFYDGVTELPDAIKAQWQRLPFDDKGFLGDIGLSIPAGESGRSVLEQVWARPSCEIHGIIGGYTEEGFKTVIPAKAQSKISFRLVAGQDPEKIRDAFRAHVRAHIPADCSVEFIDHGASAATVMPIDGAFLTKALGALTEEWEREAAVAGSGGSIPIVSAFKEKLGMDSLLIGFARFDNRIHSPNEKYDLSSFRKGIRSWARILAAFAHDKG
;
A
#
# COMPACT_ATOMS: atom_id res chain seq x y z
N MET A 1 -24.59 -15.47 15.95
CA MET A 1 -24.92 -16.52 14.92
C MET A 1 -23.96 -17.68 15.14
N ASN A 2 -24.39 -18.92 15.18
CA ASN A 2 -23.51 -20.07 15.31
C ASN A 2 -23.05 -20.57 13.92
N ARG A 3 -22.07 -21.52 13.90
CA ARG A 3 -21.47 -22.09 12.68
C ARG A 3 -22.51 -22.58 11.64
N SER A 4 -23.50 -23.33 12.10
CA SER A 4 -24.54 -23.92 11.24
C SER A 4 -25.43 -22.83 10.63
N GLU A 5 -25.74 -21.80 11.39
CA GLU A 5 -26.57 -20.68 10.96
C GLU A 5 -25.85 -19.78 9.93
N ALA A 6 -24.54 -19.49 10.15
CA ALA A 6 -23.75 -18.68 9.20
C ALA A 6 -23.67 -19.38 7.82
N SER A 7 -23.36 -20.70 7.81
CA SER A 7 -23.35 -21.48 6.55
C SER A 7 -24.73 -21.52 5.87
N THR A 8 -25.80 -21.64 6.62
CA THR A 8 -27.18 -21.70 6.09
C THR A 8 -27.62 -20.37 5.45
N HIS A 9 -27.09 -19.24 5.95
CA HIS A 9 -27.43 -17.92 5.42
C HIS A 9 -26.54 -17.48 4.26
N LEU A 10 -25.33 -18.02 4.13
CA LEU A 10 -24.34 -17.54 3.16
C LEU A 10 -24.87 -17.52 1.73
N ASP A 11 -25.48 -18.59 1.25
CA ASP A 11 -26.04 -18.64 -0.12
C ASP A 11 -27.09 -17.57 -0.36
N LYS A 12 -27.92 -17.29 0.65
CA LYS A 12 -28.94 -16.23 0.58
C LYS A 12 -28.29 -14.84 0.60
N VAL A 13 -27.21 -14.67 1.36
CA VAL A 13 -26.43 -13.42 1.41
C VAL A 13 -25.79 -13.15 0.05
N LEU A 14 -25.16 -14.17 -0.56
CA LEU A 14 -24.58 -14.04 -1.89
C LEU A 14 -25.63 -13.72 -2.96
N ALA A 15 -26.79 -14.38 -2.90
CA ALA A 15 -27.92 -14.05 -3.79
C ALA A 15 -28.46 -12.62 -3.55
N ASN A 16 -28.46 -12.16 -2.29
CA ASN A 16 -28.83 -10.78 -1.96
C ASN A 16 -27.84 -9.77 -2.54
N VAL A 17 -26.53 -10.04 -2.47
CA VAL A 17 -25.50 -9.20 -3.11
C VAL A 17 -25.80 -9.07 -4.61
N ASP A 18 -26.00 -10.19 -5.29
CA ASP A 18 -26.24 -10.19 -6.74
C ASP A 18 -27.52 -9.44 -7.13
N ALA A 19 -28.58 -9.61 -6.34
CA ALA A 19 -29.87 -8.94 -6.60
C ALA A 19 -29.83 -7.41 -6.33
N ASN A 20 -28.87 -6.92 -5.56
CA ASN A 20 -28.78 -5.51 -5.14
C ASN A 20 -27.54 -4.79 -5.68
N ILE A 21 -26.84 -5.34 -6.67
CA ILE A 21 -25.59 -4.75 -7.18
C ILE A 21 -25.78 -3.33 -7.71
N ASP A 22 -26.90 -3.02 -8.36
CA ASP A 22 -27.20 -1.68 -8.85
C ASP A 22 -27.36 -0.67 -7.72
N ALA A 23 -27.98 -1.09 -6.61
CA ALA A 23 -28.10 -0.24 -5.42
C ALA A 23 -26.74 -0.01 -4.73
N SER A 24 -25.86 -1.03 -4.73
CA SER A 24 -24.50 -0.91 -4.23
C SER A 24 -23.67 0.03 -5.09
N LEU A 25 -23.81 -0.05 -6.41
CA LEU A 25 -23.18 0.90 -7.35
C LEU A 25 -23.69 2.33 -7.16
N ALA A 26 -24.98 2.53 -6.92
CA ALA A 26 -25.51 3.86 -6.67
C ALA A 26 -24.86 4.50 -5.41
N ARG A 27 -24.70 3.74 -4.33
CA ARG A 27 -24.00 4.22 -3.12
C ARG A 27 -22.51 4.49 -3.37
N LEU A 28 -21.82 3.64 -4.14
CA LEU A 28 -20.45 3.90 -4.55
C LEU A 28 -20.36 5.21 -5.33
N PHE A 29 -21.26 5.44 -6.28
CA PHE A 29 -21.29 6.66 -7.07
C PHE A 29 -21.57 7.90 -6.22
N ASP A 30 -22.43 7.80 -5.22
CA ASP A 30 -22.68 8.91 -4.30
C ASP A 30 -21.43 9.25 -3.46
N LEU A 31 -20.67 8.24 -3.01
CA LEU A 31 -19.42 8.45 -2.30
C LEU A 31 -18.33 9.03 -3.20
N ILE A 32 -18.21 8.55 -4.44
CA ILE A 32 -17.22 9.05 -5.42
C ILE A 32 -17.47 10.51 -5.77
N ARG A 33 -18.72 10.95 -5.89
CA ARG A 33 -19.08 12.35 -6.18
C ARG A 33 -18.66 13.35 -5.11
N ILE A 34 -18.20 12.87 -3.96
CA ILE A 34 -17.60 13.72 -2.92
C ILE A 34 -16.08 13.78 -3.19
N PRO A 35 -15.53 14.90 -3.69
CA PRO A 35 -14.12 15.01 -4.06
C PRO A 35 -13.22 15.20 -2.83
N SER A 36 -13.05 14.15 -2.04
CA SER A 36 -12.30 14.14 -0.79
C SER A 36 -10.78 14.12 -1.01
N VAL A 37 -10.25 15.11 -1.71
CA VAL A 37 -8.82 15.26 -1.99
C VAL A 37 -8.10 15.77 -0.76
N SER A 38 -7.38 14.90 -0.05
CA SER A 38 -6.76 15.22 1.25
C SER A 38 -5.57 16.18 1.17
N THR A 39 -4.88 16.21 0.03
CA THR A 39 -3.71 17.08 -0.21
C THR A 39 -4.07 18.53 -0.37
N ASP A 40 -5.31 18.86 -0.79
CA ASP A 40 -5.74 20.23 -1.05
C ASP A 40 -6.64 20.76 0.08
N PRO A 41 -6.21 21.80 0.83
CA PRO A 41 -7.02 22.41 1.88
C PRO A 41 -8.41 22.91 1.42
N ALA A 42 -8.59 23.21 0.14
CA ALA A 42 -9.89 23.61 -0.41
C ALA A 42 -10.92 22.47 -0.34
N HIS A 43 -10.47 21.22 -0.36
CA HIS A 43 -11.30 20.02 -0.25
C HIS A 43 -11.47 19.50 1.18
N ALA A 44 -10.97 20.19 2.22
CA ALA A 44 -11.20 19.78 3.61
C ALA A 44 -12.70 19.66 3.98
N PRO A 45 -13.62 20.53 3.49
CA PRO A 45 -15.05 20.32 3.68
C PRO A 45 -15.59 19.06 3.02
N ASP A 46 -15.00 18.64 1.90
CA ASP A 46 -15.39 17.44 1.16
C ASP A 46 -14.93 16.18 1.90
N CYS A 47 -13.72 16.17 2.45
CA CYS A 47 -13.25 15.09 3.32
C CYS A 47 -14.21 14.91 4.53
N LYS A 48 -14.66 15.99 5.13
CA LYS A 48 -15.64 15.93 6.21
C LYS A 48 -17.00 15.39 5.72
N ARG A 49 -17.46 15.78 4.52
CA ARG A 49 -18.71 15.26 3.93
C ARG A 49 -18.63 13.76 3.68
N ALA A 50 -17.48 13.28 3.17
CA ALA A 50 -17.26 11.84 2.96
C ALA A 50 -17.30 11.05 4.28
N ALA A 51 -16.67 11.56 5.33
CA ALA A 51 -16.72 10.97 6.66
C ALA A 51 -18.16 10.93 7.23
N GLU A 52 -18.93 12.02 7.11
CA GLU A 52 -20.33 12.05 7.57
C GLU A 52 -21.23 11.13 6.73
N TRP A 53 -20.95 11.00 5.43
CA TRP A 53 -21.65 10.05 4.57
C TRP A 53 -21.41 8.60 5.02
N LEU A 54 -20.15 8.23 5.25
CA LEU A 54 -19.78 6.90 5.74
C LEU A 54 -20.38 6.59 7.12
N LYS A 55 -20.33 7.55 8.04
CA LYS A 55 -20.99 7.42 9.34
C LYS A 55 -22.49 7.15 9.19
N LYS A 56 -23.17 7.86 8.28
CA LYS A 56 -24.61 7.68 8.01
C LYS A 56 -24.87 6.26 7.50
N GLU A 57 -24.13 5.80 6.48
CA GLU A 57 -24.28 4.45 5.92
C GLU A 57 -24.05 3.36 6.98
N LEU A 58 -23.03 3.51 7.83
CA LEU A 58 -22.78 2.58 8.95
C LEU A 58 -23.93 2.62 9.97
N GLY A 59 -24.45 3.81 10.30
CA GLY A 59 -25.58 3.96 11.21
C GLY A 59 -26.85 3.30 10.70
N GLU A 60 -27.14 3.37 9.39
CA GLU A 60 -28.26 2.68 8.75
C GLU A 60 -28.12 1.15 8.81
N LEU A 61 -26.87 0.64 8.91
CA LEU A 61 -26.58 -0.77 9.13
C LEU A 61 -26.64 -1.18 10.61
N GLY A 62 -26.87 -0.22 11.52
CA GLY A 62 -26.92 -0.47 12.96
C GLY A 62 -25.55 -0.52 13.66
N PHE A 63 -24.50 0.03 13.03
CA PHE A 63 -23.25 0.28 13.72
C PHE A 63 -23.39 1.49 14.65
N ASP A 64 -22.78 1.41 15.83
CA ASP A 64 -22.50 2.57 16.66
C ASP A 64 -21.35 3.36 16.00
N ALA A 65 -21.70 4.32 15.16
CA ALA A 65 -20.76 5.02 14.28
C ALA A 65 -20.59 6.48 14.67
N SER A 66 -19.36 6.98 14.62
CA SER A 66 -19.02 8.36 14.95
C SER A 66 -17.92 8.90 14.05
N VAL A 67 -17.99 10.20 13.73
CA VAL A 67 -16.90 10.94 13.13
C VAL A 67 -16.03 11.53 14.25
N ARG A 68 -14.76 11.19 14.25
CA ARG A 68 -13.78 11.61 15.26
C ARG A 68 -12.83 12.66 14.66
N PRO A 69 -12.78 13.87 15.22
CA PRO A 69 -11.90 14.91 14.72
C PRO A 69 -10.42 14.53 14.93
N THR A 70 -9.60 14.94 13.97
CA THR A 70 -8.14 14.88 14.06
C THR A 70 -7.55 16.27 13.83
N ALA A 71 -6.22 16.36 13.74
CA ALA A 71 -5.54 17.61 13.42
C ALA A 71 -5.82 18.09 11.98
N ARG A 72 -6.21 17.18 11.06
CA ARG A 72 -6.49 17.50 9.65
C ARG A 72 -7.85 16.96 9.21
N HIS A 73 -7.93 15.72 8.76
CA HIS A 73 -9.17 15.11 8.27
C HIS A 73 -9.70 14.08 9.27
N PRO A 74 -11.02 14.03 9.50
CA PRO A 74 -11.58 13.19 10.56
C PRO A 74 -11.44 11.70 10.26
N MET A 75 -11.40 10.88 11.33
CA MET A 75 -11.57 9.44 11.27
C MET A 75 -13.05 9.08 11.44
N VAL A 76 -13.49 7.99 10.81
CA VAL A 76 -14.80 7.37 11.06
C VAL A 76 -14.57 6.08 11.81
N VAL A 77 -15.16 5.96 12.99
CA VAL A 77 -15.12 4.75 13.81
C VAL A 77 -16.54 4.21 13.95
N GLY A 78 -16.71 2.91 13.74
CA GLY A 78 -18.01 2.25 13.91
C GLY A 78 -17.85 0.86 14.51
N HIS A 79 -18.82 0.44 15.34
CA HIS A 79 -18.81 -0.85 15.99
C HIS A 79 -20.13 -1.59 15.81
N ASP A 80 -20.07 -2.84 15.39
CA ASP A 80 -21.15 -3.80 15.52
C ASP A 80 -20.68 -4.96 16.40
N ARG A 81 -21.20 -5.01 17.61
CA ARG A 81 -20.90 -6.05 18.62
C ARG A 81 -21.99 -7.10 18.71
N THR A 82 -22.93 -7.13 17.76
CA THR A 82 -24.06 -8.06 17.78
C THR A 82 -23.69 -9.48 17.34
N GLY A 83 -22.62 -9.63 16.55
CA GLY A 83 -22.07 -10.91 16.12
C GLY A 83 -21.45 -11.69 17.27
N GLN A 84 -21.32 -13.00 17.12
CA GLN A 84 -20.66 -13.90 18.07
C GLN A 84 -19.36 -14.44 17.46
N GLY A 85 -18.33 -14.66 18.29
CA GLY A 85 -17.06 -15.19 17.85
C GLY A 85 -15.98 -14.11 17.78
N PRO A 86 -15.02 -14.22 16.85
CA PRO A 86 -13.90 -13.30 16.78
C PRO A 86 -14.35 -11.87 16.44
N HIS A 87 -13.52 -10.93 16.84
CA HIS A 87 -13.67 -9.52 16.55
C HIS A 87 -12.65 -9.10 15.47
N VAL A 88 -13.11 -8.50 14.38
CA VAL A 88 -12.25 -7.95 13.35
C VAL A 88 -12.31 -6.42 13.35
N LEU A 89 -11.18 -5.79 13.03
CA LEU A 89 -11.12 -4.39 12.67
C LEU A 89 -10.96 -4.28 11.16
N PHE A 90 -11.91 -3.68 10.47
CA PHE A 90 -11.76 -3.36 9.05
C PHE A 90 -11.24 -1.94 8.87
N TYR A 91 -10.22 -1.81 8.03
CA TYR A 91 -9.62 -0.53 7.66
C TYR A 91 -9.77 -0.27 6.17
N GLY A 92 -10.03 0.98 5.82
CA GLY A 92 -9.98 1.54 4.47
C GLY A 92 -9.87 3.06 4.55
N HIS A 93 -9.61 3.73 3.42
CA HIS A 93 -9.54 5.19 3.40
C HIS A 93 -10.55 5.79 2.41
N TYR A 94 -11.00 7.00 2.71
CA TYR A 94 -12.00 7.69 1.91
C TYR A 94 -11.44 8.95 1.21
N ASP A 95 -10.22 9.33 1.52
CA ASP A 95 -9.53 10.38 0.76
C ASP A 95 -8.99 9.84 -0.57
N VAL A 96 -8.68 10.75 -1.47
CA VAL A 96 -8.24 10.41 -2.82
C VAL A 96 -7.16 11.37 -3.28
N GLN A 97 -6.34 10.94 -4.24
CA GLN A 97 -5.34 11.77 -4.91
C GLN A 97 -5.96 12.89 -5.74
N PRO A 98 -5.22 13.99 -5.98
CA PRO A 98 -5.57 15.00 -6.97
C PRO A 98 -5.83 14.42 -8.35
N VAL A 99 -6.61 15.12 -9.14
CA VAL A 99 -7.01 14.66 -10.48
C VAL A 99 -6.10 15.17 -11.61
N ASP A 100 -5.07 15.93 -11.25
CA ASP A 100 -4.15 16.51 -12.22
C ASP A 100 -3.29 15.46 -12.93
N PRO A 101 -3.03 15.65 -14.23
CA PRO A 101 -3.54 16.70 -15.10
C PRO A 101 -4.97 16.44 -15.60
N ARG A 102 -5.93 17.29 -15.19
CA ARG A 102 -7.36 17.13 -15.47
C ARG A 102 -7.67 17.01 -16.97
N GLY A 103 -6.87 17.62 -17.83
CA GLY A 103 -7.05 17.57 -19.28
C GLY A 103 -6.85 16.20 -19.94
N LEU A 104 -6.32 15.22 -19.20
CA LEU A 104 -6.13 13.84 -19.66
C LEU A 104 -7.28 12.90 -19.29
N TRP A 105 -8.26 13.37 -18.51
CA TRP A 105 -9.45 12.60 -18.19
C TRP A 105 -10.45 12.64 -19.36
N HIS A 106 -11.00 11.47 -19.69
CA HIS A 106 -12.01 11.34 -20.75
C HIS A 106 -13.42 11.75 -20.25
N SER A 107 -13.63 11.82 -18.94
CA SER A 107 -14.86 12.29 -18.28
C SER A 107 -14.51 13.06 -17.02
N ASP A 108 -15.49 13.71 -16.39
CA ASP A 108 -15.27 14.34 -15.09
C ASP A 108 -14.83 13.29 -14.07
N PRO A 109 -13.69 13.48 -13.38
CA PRO A 109 -13.11 12.50 -12.46
C PRO A 109 -14.03 12.14 -11.28
N PHE A 110 -14.92 13.03 -10.87
CA PHE A 110 -15.85 12.83 -9.76
C PHE A 110 -17.30 12.57 -10.21
N GLU A 111 -17.53 12.37 -11.50
CA GLU A 111 -18.80 11.87 -12.03
C GLU A 111 -18.59 10.45 -12.60
N PRO A 112 -18.79 9.40 -11.76
CA PRO A 112 -18.44 8.04 -12.11
C PRO A 112 -19.28 7.51 -13.28
N LYS A 113 -18.63 6.75 -14.16
CA LYS A 113 -19.26 6.17 -15.35
C LYS A 113 -18.98 4.69 -15.47
N LEU A 114 -20.00 3.95 -15.89
CA LEU A 114 -19.84 2.57 -16.37
C LEU A 114 -19.42 2.59 -17.84
N VAL A 115 -18.28 2.00 -18.15
CA VAL A 115 -17.73 1.94 -19.50
C VAL A 115 -17.56 0.47 -19.91
N PRO A 116 -18.49 -0.07 -20.73
CA PRO A 116 -18.38 -1.44 -21.24
C PRO A 116 -17.10 -1.63 -22.06
N GLN A 117 -16.45 -2.78 -21.89
CA GLN A 117 -15.24 -3.15 -22.60
C GLN A 117 -15.51 -4.24 -23.64
N PRO A 118 -14.64 -4.36 -24.67
CA PRO A 118 -14.82 -5.35 -25.75
C PRO A 118 -14.76 -6.81 -25.28
N ASP A 119 -14.09 -7.10 -24.16
CA ASP A 119 -13.96 -8.41 -23.54
C ASP A 119 -15.17 -8.82 -22.67
N GLY A 120 -16.15 -7.92 -22.54
CA GLY A 120 -17.36 -8.12 -21.76
C GLY A 120 -17.27 -7.60 -20.32
N GLU A 121 -16.12 -7.11 -19.87
CA GLU A 121 -15.96 -6.43 -18.59
C GLU A 121 -16.62 -5.03 -18.65
N THR A 122 -16.89 -4.44 -17.51
CA THR A 122 -17.36 -3.07 -17.37
C THR A 122 -16.51 -2.34 -16.37
N HIS A 123 -15.92 -1.23 -16.79
CA HIS A 123 -15.13 -0.40 -15.91
C HIS A 123 -15.98 0.68 -15.24
N ILE A 124 -15.79 0.85 -13.95
CA ILE A 124 -16.24 2.02 -13.17
C ILE A 124 -15.11 3.03 -13.26
N VAL A 125 -15.30 4.10 -14.03
CA VAL A 125 -14.23 5.09 -14.28
C VAL A 125 -14.49 6.34 -13.48
N ALA A 126 -13.62 6.61 -12.50
CA ALA A 126 -13.61 7.83 -11.70
C ALA A 126 -12.38 7.84 -10.77
N ARG A 127 -12.01 9.00 -10.19
CA ARG A 127 -11.04 9.08 -9.11
C ARG A 127 -11.62 8.48 -7.83
N GLY A 128 -10.87 7.60 -7.16
CA GLY A 128 -11.31 6.85 -5.99
C GLY A 128 -12.17 5.62 -6.33
N ALA A 129 -12.32 5.30 -7.61
CA ALA A 129 -13.08 4.11 -7.99
C ALA A 129 -12.42 2.81 -7.54
N SER A 130 -11.08 2.75 -7.58
CA SER A 130 -10.27 1.64 -7.09
C SER A 130 -9.57 2.00 -5.77
N ASP A 131 -9.06 3.19 -5.66
CA ASP A 131 -8.21 3.66 -4.57
C ASP A 131 -8.90 4.80 -3.80
N ASP A 132 -9.56 4.52 -2.66
CA ASP A 132 -9.91 3.24 -2.04
C ASP A 132 -11.44 3.10 -1.84
N LYS A 133 -12.22 4.13 -2.27
CA LYS A 133 -13.68 4.18 -2.03
C LYS A 133 -14.41 2.94 -2.56
N GLY A 134 -13.99 2.45 -3.74
CA GLY A 134 -14.58 1.26 -4.33
C GLY A 134 -14.27 0.02 -3.51
N GLN A 135 -13.03 -0.19 -3.12
CA GLN A 135 -12.61 -1.32 -2.30
C GLN A 135 -13.22 -1.26 -0.89
N LEU A 136 -13.11 -0.11 -0.22
CA LEU A 136 -13.72 0.14 1.09
C LEU A 136 -15.20 -0.23 1.09
N LEU A 137 -15.94 0.19 0.06
CA LEU A 137 -17.38 -0.02 0.02
C LEU A 137 -17.74 -1.50 -0.20
N THR A 138 -16.86 -2.32 -0.77
CA THR A 138 -17.11 -3.77 -0.90
C THR A 138 -17.39 -4.41 0.46
N PHE A 139 -16.66 -4.02 1.49
CA PHE A 139 -16.87 -4.53 2.84
C PHE A 139 -18.18 -4.03 3.46
N VAL A 140 -18.48 -2.74 3.31
CA VAL A 140 -19.74 -2.15 3.82
C VAL A 140 -20.95 -2.82 3.20
N GLU A 141 -20.92 -3.09 1.90
CA GLU A 141 -22.01 -3.77 1.18
C GLU A 141 -22.13 -5.25 1.57
N ALA A 142 -21.02 -5.93 1.88
CA ALA A 142 -21.08 -7.29 2.43
C ALA A 142 -21.77 -7.30 3.81
N CYS A 143 -21.46 -6.33 4.67
CA CYS A 143 -22.16 -6.15 5.95
C CYS A 143 -23.65 -5.86 5.73
N ARG A 144 -23.98 -5.04 4.74
CA ARG A 144 -25.38 -4.74 4.37
C ARG A 144 -26.14 -5.99 3.97
N ALA A 145 -25.57 -6.83 3.13
CA ALA A 145 -26.19 -8.08 2.70
C ALA A 145 -26.41 -9.05 3.87
N TRP A 146 -25.43 -9.18 4.78
CA TRP A 146 -25.60 -9.97 6.00
C TRP A 146 -26.73 -9.45 6.89
N LYS A 147 -26.77 -8.14 7.13
CA LYS A 147 -27.84 -7.52 7.94
C LYS A 147 -29.21 -7.69 7.31
N ALA A 148 -29.32 -7.55 6.00
CA ALA A 148 -30.57 -7.72 5.26
C ALA A 148 -31.14 -9.15 5.34
N VAL A 149 -30.26 -10.18 5.30
CA VAL A 149 -30.67 -11.59 5.27
C VAL A 149 -30.80 -12.20 6.66
N ALA A 150 -29.83 -11.91 7.55
CA ALA A 150 -29.69 -12.56 8.84
C ALA A 150 -30.05 -11.65 10.02
N GLY A 151 -30.25 -10.36 9.81
CA GLY A 151 -30.52 -9.38 10.85
C GLY A 151 -29.30 -8.99 11.70
N SER A 152 -28.18 -9.72 11.59
CA SER A 152 -26.93 -9.50 12.33
C SER A 152 -25.72 -9.90 11.50
N LEU A 153 -24.53 -9.39 11.86
CA LEU A 153 -23.27 -9.89 11.32
C LEU A 153 -22.92 -11.25 11.96
N PRO A 154 -22.15 -12.11 11.23
CA PRO A 154 -21.76 -13.42 11.77
C PRO A 154 -20.70 -13.32 12.88
N ILE A 155 -19.90 -12.26 12.89
CA ILE A 155 -18.82 -11.98 13.87
C ILE A 155 -18.91 -10.53 14.35
N GLN A 156 -18.12 -10.18 15.36
CA GLN A 156 -18.00 -8.79 15.81
C GLN A 156 -17.14 -8.00 14.81
N VAL A 157 -17.58 -6.81 14.47
CA VAL A 157 -16.89 -5.93 13.50
C VAL A 157 -16.73 -4.54 14.08
N SER A 158 -15.51 -4.04 14.03
CA SER A 158 -15.22 -2.62 14.09
C SER A 158 -14.71 -2.13 12.75
N VAL A 159 -14.95 -0.87 12.45
CA VAL A 159 -14.41 -0.20 11.27
C VAL A 159 -13.64 1.05 11.67
N LEU A 160 -12.55 1.31 10.96
CA LEU A 160 -11.79 2.55 10.99
C LEU A 160 -11.61 3.01 9.55
N PHE A 161 -12.24 4.13 9.19
CA PHE A 161 -11.99 4.77 7.89
C PHE A 161 -11.27 6.08 8.11
N GLU A 162 -10.17 6.28 7.39
CA GLU A 162 -9.38 7.49 7.49
C GLU A 162 -9.49 8.38 6.25
N GLY A 163 -9.11 9.64 6.38
CA GLY A 163 -9.12 10.63 5.30
C GLY A 163 -7.76 11.26 5.06
N GLU A 164 -6.67 10.55 5.39
CA GLU A 164 -5.30 11.05 5.32
C GLU A 164 -4.29 10.02 4.78
N GLU A 165 -4.75 8.88 4.23
CA GLU A 165 -3.85 7.84 3.71
C GLU A 165 -2.95 8.41 2.62
N GLU A 166 -3.53 9.15 1.69
CA GLU A 166 -2.88 9.76 0.53
C GLU A 166 -1.87 10.87 0.87
N ILE A 167 -1.80 11.25 2.15
CA ILE A 167 -0.81 12.17 2.70
C ILE A 167 0.04 11.52 3.80
N SER A 168 0.13 10.17 3.79
CA SER A 168 0.92 9.35 4.72
C SER A 168 0.40 9.33 6.16
N SER A 169 -0.90 9.44 6.38
CA SER A 169 -1.62 9.22 7.65
C SER A 169 -1.05 9.97 8.88
N PRO A 170 -0.76 11.27 8.81
CA PRO A 170 -0.07 11.97 9.90
C PRO A 170 -0.87 12.01 11.21
N SER A 171 -2.20 11.95 11.15
CA SER A 171 -3.06 11.95 12.34
C SER A 171 -3.30 10.57 12.92
N LEU A 172 -3.01 9.49 12.19
CA LEU A 172 -3.33 8.13 12.61
C LEU A 172 -2.51 7.65 13.82
N PRO A 173 -1.16 7.81 13.87
CA PRO A 173 -0.41 7.37 15.04
C PRO A 173 -0.88 8.01 16.35
N PRO A 174 -1.08 9.33 16.47
CA PRO A 174 -1.63 9.93 17.69
C PRO A 174 -3.10 9.55 17.94
N PHE A 175 -3.89 9.28 16.90
CA PHE A 175 -5.24 8.77 17.05
C PHE A 175 -5.26 7.38 17.69
N LEU A 176 -4.39 6.48 17.26
CA LEU A 176 -4.26 5.14 17.84
C LEU A 176 -3.75 5.17 19.29
N ASP A 177 -2.92 6.15 19.65
CA ASP A 177 -2.46 6.31 21.06
C ASP A 177 -3.63 6.55 22.02
N THR A 178 -4.68 7.21 21.56
CA THR A 178 -5.86 7.56 22.39
C THR A 178 -7.04 6.61 22.20
N THR A 179 -7.20 6.03 21.01
CA THR A 179 -8.39 5.24 20.62
C THR A 179 -8.07 3.76 20.44
N GLY A 180 -6.79 3.37 20.45
CA GLY A 180 -6.37 2.01 20.13
C GLY A 180 -6.98 0.92 21.00
N ALA A 181 -7.23 1.19 22.29
CA ALA A 181 -7.89 0.22 23.18
C ALA A 181 -9.33 -0.11 22.73
N GLU A 182 -10.06 0.88 22.19
CA GLU A 182 -11.41 0.73 21.64
C GLU A 182 -11.41 -0.09 20.35
N LEU A 183 -10.35 0.08 19.52
CA LEU A 183 -10.20 -0.55 18.21
C LEU A 183 -9.57 -1.94 18.27
N LYS A 184 -9.04 -2.35 19.42
CA LYS A 184 -8.34 -3.63 19.56
C LYS A 184 -9.25 -4.80 19.17
N ALA A 185 -8.76 -5.62 18.23
CA ALA A 185 -9.44 -6.75 17.65
C ALA A 185 -8.50 -7.96 17.55
N ASP A 186 -9.00 -9.12 17.12
CA ASP A 186 -8.20 -10.34 16.92
C ASP A 186 -7.35 -10.25 15.66
N VAL A 187 -7.85 -9.55 14.63
CA VAL A 187 -7.15 -9.32 13.34
C VAL A 187 -7.66 -8.05 12.69
N VAL A 188 -6.78 -7.38 11.94
CA VAL A 188 -7.14 -6.26 11.07
C VAL A 188 -7.34 -6.77 9.65
N LEU A 189 -8.38 -6.28 8.97
CA LEU A 189 -8.63 -6.48 7.55
C LEU A 189 -8.38 -5.15 6.86
N VAL A 190 -7.42 -5.11 5.94
CA VAL A 190 -7.07 -3.91 5.16
C VAL A 190 -7.48 -4.16 3.70
N CYS A 191 -8.33 -3.31 3.13
CA CYS A 191 -8.81 -3.47 1.76
C CYS A 191 -8.24 -2.36 0.86
N ASP A 192 -6.94 -2.41 0.64
CA ASP A 192 -6.19 -1.42 -0.13
C ASP A 192 -4.97 -2.08 -0.79
N THR A 193 -5.24 -3.16 -1.53
CA THR A 193 -4.22 -3.91 -2.26
C THR A 193 -4.78 -4.53 -3.54
N ASP A 194 -3.88 -5.14 -4.32
CA ASP A 194 -4.20 -5.74 -5.61
C ASP A 194 -4.47 -7.25 -5.49
N MET A 195 -5.19 -7.77 -6.48
CA MET A 195 -5.21 -9.18 -6.80
C MET A 195 -3.87 -9.60 -7.43
N TRP A 196 -3.62 -10.91 -7.51
CA TRP A 196 -2.47 -11.45 -8.25
C TRP A 196 -2.59 -11.15 -9.76
N ASP A 197 -3.74 -11.43 -10.31
CA ASP A 197 -4.14 -11.11 -11.68
C ASP A 197 -5.67 -10.91 -11.75
N ALA A 198 -6.23 -10.79 -12.94
CA ALA A 198 -7.66 -10.50 -13.13
C ALA A 198 -8.61 -11.60 -12.58
N GLU A 199 -8.11 -12.82 -12.37
CA GLU A 199 -8.92 -13.98 -11.95
C GLU A 199 -8.45 -14.60 -10.64
N THR A 200 -7.20 -14.35 -10.23
CA THR A 200 -6.56 -14.96 -9.05
C THR A 200 -6.56 -13.97 -7.90
N PRO A 201 -7.35 -14.19 -6.85
CA PRO A 201 -7.34 -13.32 -5.68
C PRO A 201 -6.05 -13.53 -4.87
N ALA A 202 -5.65 -12.50 -4.13
CA ALA A 202 -4.46 -12.56 -3.31
C ALA A 202 -4.70 -12.02 -1.90
N VAL A 203 -3.89 -12.53 -0.95
CA VAL A 203 -3.69 -11.91 0.36
C VAL A 203 -2.24 -11.47 0.44
N THR A 204 -2.02 -10.18 0.57
CA THR A 204 -0.67 -9.63 0.74
C THR A 204 -0.24 -9.79 2.19
N THR A 205 0.81 -10.57 2.40
CA THR A 205 1.34 -10.90 3.73
C THR A 205 2.73 -10.31 3.99
N MET A 206 3.33 -9.70 2.99
CA MET A 206 4.67 -9.10 3.06
C MET A 206 4.64 -7.69 2.50
N LEU A 207 5.07 -6.72 3.30
CA LEU A 207 5.28 -5.34 2.91
C LEU A 207 6.73 -4.97 3.14
N ARG A 208 7.39 -4.38 2.16
CA ARG A 208 8.74 -3.86 2.36
C ARG A 208 8.72 -2.59 3.20
N GLY A 209 9.71 -2.46 4.06
CA GLY A 209 10.01 -1.21 4.75
C GLY A 209 10.69 -0.21 3.81
N VAL A 210 10.90 1.00 4.30
CA VAL A 210 11.64 2.03 3.57
C VAL A 210 12.55 2.79 4.53
N LEU A 211 13.75 3.13 4.06
CA LEU A 211 14.66 4.07 4.69
C LEU A 211 15.04 5.12 3.64
N LYS A 212 14.91 6.41 3.96
CA LYS A 212 15.20 7.53 3.06
C LYS A 212 16.28 8.42 3.64
N GLU A 213 17.37 8.61 2.90
CA GLU A 213 18.51 9.43 3.29
C GLU A 213 18.92 10.38 2.16
N GLU A 214 19.44 11.53 2.53
CA GLU A 214 20.10 12.44 1.61
C GLU A 214 21.53 12.70 2.11
N ILE A 215 22.48 12.69 1.20
CA ILE A 215 23.89 13.00 1.50
C ILE A 215 24.30 14.25 0.75
N VAL A 216 24.95 15.17 1.45
CA VAL A 216 25.54 16.39 0.88
C VAL A 216 27.04 16.36 1.09
N ILE A 217 27.81 16.26 0.00
CA ILE A 217 29.27 16.21 0.01
C ILE A 217 29.81 17.61 -0.27
N SER A 218 30.72 18.09 0.56
CA SER A 218 31.40 19.36 0.41
C SER A 218 32.90 19.13 0.34
N CYS A 219 33.56 19.60 -0.74
CA CYS A 219 34.99 19.42 -0.97
C CYS A 219 35.77 20.76 -1.03
N SER A 220 35.11 21.89 -1.23
CA SER A 220 35.71 23.20 -1.27
C SER A 220 34.81 24.25 -0.64
N ASN A 221 35.33 25.41 -0.29
CA ASN A 221 34.59 26.50 0.31
C ASN A 221 33.82 27.37 -0.71
N ARG A 222 34.02 27.14 -2.00
CA ARG A 222 33.37 27.85 -3.13
C ARG A 222 33.53 27.06 -4.42
N ASP A 223 32.77 27.40 -5.42
CA ASP A 223 32.95 26.91 -6.78
C ASP A 223 34.32 27.36 -7.35
N LEU A 224 34.96 26.46 -8.10
CA LEU A 224 36.33 26.67 -8.58
C LEU A 224 36.36 26.65 -10.12
N HIS A 225 37.26 27.43 -10.70
CA HIS A 225 37.58 27.35 -12.13
C HIS A 225 38.33 26.06 -12.45
N SER A 226 37.78 25.18 -13.30
CA SER A 226 38.36 23.87 -13.56
C SER A 226 39.73 23.90 -14.24
N GLY A 227 40.01 24.94 -15.06
CA GLY A 227 41.32 25.14 -15.67
C GLY A 227 42.42 25.58 -14.69
N ILE A 228 42.05 26.12 -13.52
CA ILE A 228 43.01 26.53 -12.50
C ILE A 228 43.19 25.44 -11.43
N TYR A 229 42.09 24.84 -11.01
CA TYR A 229 42.10 23.91 -9.86
C TYR A 229 41.88 22.45 -10.26
N GLY A 230 41.53 22.17 -11.55
CA GLY A 230 41.31 20.81 -12.04
C GLY A 230 42.53 19.92 -11.76
N ASN A 231 42.28 18.66 -11.44
CA ASN A 231 43.27 17.66 -11.02
C ASN A 231 43.96 17.94 -9.66
N ALA A 232 43.98 19.19 -9.17
CA ALA A 232 44.52 19.54 -7.83
C ALA A 232 43.40 19.53 -6.76
N ALA A 233 42.23 20.12 -7.06
CA ALA A 233 41.09 20.15 -6.15
C ALA A 233 40.18 18.91 -6.36
N ARG A 234 39.61 18.40 -5.29
CA ARG A 234 38.61 17.35 -5.37
C ARG A 234 37.32 17.88 -5.95
N ASN A 235 36.75 17.13 -6.85
CA ASN A 235 35.41 17.40 -7.41
C ASN A 235 34.37 16.60 -6.65
N PRO A 236 33.43 17.23 -5.93
CA PRO A 236 32.43 16.51 -5.14
C PRO A 236 31.49 15.65 -6.01
N LEU A 237 31.33 15.96 -7.29
CA LEU A 237 30.57 15.10 -8.22
C LEU A 237 31.29 13.76 -8.46
N GLN A 238 32.62 13.76 -8.58
CA GLN A 238 33.40 12.51 -8.70
C GLN A 238 33.32 11.71 -7.40
N VAL A 239 33.55 12.36 -6.25
CA VAL A 239 33.46 11.71 -4.92
C VAL A 239 32.07 11.10 -4.73
N LEU A 240 31.00 11.83 -5.06
CA LEU A 240 29.64 11.34 -4.95
C LEU A 240 29.37 10.16 -5.90
N SER A 241 29.88 10.24 -7.14
CA SER A 241 29.73 9.15 -8.12
C SER A 241 30.40 7.86 -7.64
N ASP A 242 31.61 7.96 -7.05
CA ASP A 242 32.33 6.81 -6.49
C ASP A 242 31.57 6.20 -5.31
N ILE A 243 31.00 7.03 -4.44
CA ILE A 243 30.17 6.57 -3.31
C ILE A 243 28.93 5.86 -3.82
N VAL A 244 28.18 6.46 -4.75
CA VAL A 244 26.96 5.85 -5.33
C VAL A 244 27.31 4.53 -6.04
N ALA A 245 28.41 4.48 -6.81
CA ALA A 245 28.84 3.26 -7.47
C ALA A 245 29.22 2.15 -6.45
N SER A 246 29.78 2.53 -5.29
CA SER A 246 30.18 1.58 -4.26
C SER A 246 29.00 0.95 -3.49
N LEU A 247 27.77 1.46 -3.66
CA LEU A 247 26.58 0.92 -2.98
C LEU A 247 26.08 -0.39 -3.59
N ARG A 248 26.52 -0.77 -4.80
CA ARG A 248 26.07 -1.98 -5.49
C ARG A 248 27.20 -2.97 -5.73
N THR A 249 26.88 -4.24 -5.57
CA THR A 249 27.74 -5.35 -5.98
C THR A 249 27.56 -5.67 -7.47
N PRO A 250 28.53 -6.31 -8.13
CA PRO A 250 28.42 -6.69 -9.55
C PRO A 250 27.25 -7.63 -9.86
N ASP A 251 26.77 -8.39 -8.88
CA ASP A 251 25.65 -9.33 -8.99
C ASP A 251 24.30 -8.70 -8.63
N GLY A 252 24.24 -7.35 -8.51
CA GLY A 252 23.01 -6.58 -8.31
C GLY A 252 22.57 -6.40 -6.85
N GLY A 253 23.33 -6.92 -5.90
CA GLY A 253 23.07 -6.74 -4.47
C GLY A 253 23.50 -5.36 -3.95
N VAL A 254 23.27 -5.11 -2.66
CA VAL A 254 23.70 -3.90 -1.93
C VAL A 254 25.01 -4.17 -1.21
N ALA A 255 26.03 -3.32 -1.45
CA ALA A 255 27.39 -3.54 -0.96
C ALA A 255 27.66 -2.94 0.43
N VAL A 256 26.66 -2.44 1.14
CA VAL A 256 26.79 -1.91 2.49
C VAL A 256 27.00 -3.05 3.47
N GLN A 257 28.06 -2.99 4.26
CA GLN A 257 28.38 -4.02 5.25
C GLN A 257 27.26 -4.18 6.28
N GLY A 258 26.82 -5.43 6.54
CA GLY A 258 25.72 -5.73 7.46
C GLY A 258 24.33 -5.49 6.87
N PHE A 259 24.23 -5.06 5.62
CA PHE A 259 22.90 -4.77 5.00
C PHE A 259 21.97 -5.97 4.96
N TYR A 260 22.54 -7.16 4.80
CA TYR A 260 21.76 -8.41 4.73
C TYR A 260 21.62 -9.13 6.09
N ASP A 261 22.11 -8.52 7.19
CA ASP A 261 21.99 -9.13 8.51
C ASP A 261 20.52 -9.26 8.91
N GLY A 262 20.11 -10.48 9.24
CA GLY A 262 18.72 -10.79 9.59
C GLY A 262 17.79 -11.06 8.41
N VAL A 263 18.22 -10.84 7.16
CA VAL A 263 17.43 -11.16 5.97
C VAL A 263 17.30 -12.68 5.82
N THR A 264 16.05 -13.15 5.77
CA THR A 264 15.74 -14.57 5.61
C THR A 264 15.34 -14.89 4.17
N GLU A 265 15.49 -16.15 3.80
CA GLU A 265 14.99 -16.64 2.52
C GLU A 265 13.47 -16.75 2.54
N LEU A 266 12.85 -16.59 1.37
CA LEU A 266 11.43 -16.80 1.19
C LEU A 266 11.07 -18.25 1.55
N PRO A 267 10.00 -18.51 2.33
CA PRO A 267 9.57 -19.88 2.63
C PRO A 267 9.32 -20.70 1.36
N ASP A 268 9.80 -21.95 1.36
CA ASP A 268 9.71 -22.84 0.18
C ASP A 268 8.28 -22.99 -0.35
N ALA A 269 7.28 -23.02 0.53
CA ALA A 269 5.88 -23.13 0.14
C ALA A 269 5.41 -21.90 -0.67
N ILE A 270 5.82 -20.70 -0.27
CA ILE A 270 5.49 -19.46 -0.99
C ILE A 270 6.24 -19.41 -2.32
N LYS A 271 7.53 -19.76 -2.31
CA LYS A 271 8.34 -19.80 -3.53
C LYS A 271 7.75 -20.79 -4.54
N ALA A 272 7.34 -21.98 -4.10
CA ALA A 272 6.68 -22.97 -4.93
C ALA A 272 5.31 -22.49 -5.45
N GLN A 273 4.54 -21.76 -4.65
CA GLN A 273 3.28 -21.15 -5.10
C GLN A 273 3.54 -20.13 -6.20
N TRP A 274 4.47 -19.18 -6.00
CA TRP A 274 4.80 -18.15 -7.00
C TRP A 274 5.31 -18.74 -8.32
N GLN A 275 6.04 -19.87 -8.26
CA GLN A 275 6.50 -20.57 -9.47
C GLN A 275 5.36 -21.24 -10.27
N ARG A 276 4.25 -21.60 -9.60
CA ARG A 276 3.07 -22.20 -10.27
C ARG A 276 2.09 -21.16 -10.81
N LEU A 277 2.08 -19.97 -10.22
CA LEU A 277 1.17 -18.89 -10.62
C LEU A 277 1.69 -18.23 -11.91
N PRO A 278 0.80 -17.81 -12.80
CA PRO A 278 1.21 -17.08 -13.99
C PRO A 278 1.80 -15.72 -13.58
N PHE A 279 3.05 -15.51 -13.92
CA PHE A 279 3.70 -14.21 -13.86
C PHE A 279 4.64 -14.08 -15.05
N ASP A 280 4.42 -13.07 -15.87
CA ASP A 280 5.23 -12.81 -17.05
C ASP A 280 6.32 -11.78 -16.73
N ASP A 281 7.49 -12.27 -16.29
CA ASP A 281 8.68 -11.44 -16.02
C ASP A 281 9.04 -10.56 -17.21
N LYS A 282 8.86 -11.05 -18.44
CA LYS A 282 9.18 -10.30 -19.67
C LYS A 282 8.14 -9.25 -19.98
N GLY A 283 6.86 -9.57 -19.78
CA GLY A 283 5.77 -8.59 -19.90
C GLY A 283 5.92 -7.49 -18.87
N PHE A 284 6.13 -7.82 -17.59
CA PHE A 284 6.33 -6.86 -16.51
C PHE A 284 7.46 -5.86 -16.78
N LEU A 285 8.61 -6.35 -17.26
CA LEU A 285 9.72 -5.48 -17.64
C LEU A 285 9.48 -4.79 -19.01
N GLY A 286 8.83 -5.49 -19.93
CA GLY A 286 8.54 -5.00 -21.28
C GLY A 286 7.60 -3.80 -21.29
N ASP A 287 6.63 -3.74 -20.38
CA ASP A 287 5.71 -2.62 -20.22
C ASP A 287 6.42 -1.28 -19.92
N ILE A 288 7.60 -1.38 -19.29
CA ILE A 288 8.46 -0.23 -18.98
C ILE A 288 9.67 -0.12 -19.94
N GLY A 289 9.68 -0.91 -21.03
CA GLY A 289 10.73 -0.88 -22.06
C GLY A 289 12.05 -1.57 -21.67
N LEU A 290 12.03 -2.44 -20.64
CA LEU A 290 13.18 -3.21 -20.16
C LEU A 290 13.02 -4.70 -20.51
N SER A 291 14.11 -5.47 -20.41
CA SER A 291 14.09 -6.89 -20.72
C SER A 291 14.94 -7.76 -19.77
N ILE A 292 15.73 -7.14 -18.91
CA ILE A 292 16.67 -7.83 -18.02
C ILE A 292 16.47 -7.31 -16.59
N PRO A 293 16.18 -8.17 -15.61
CA PRO A 293 16.10 -7.79 -14.21
C PRO A 293 17.44 -7.20 -13.71
N ALA A 294 17.37 -6.15 -12.90
CA ALA A 294 18.55 -5.42 -12.42
C ALA A 294 18.93 -5.74 -10.97
N GLY A 295 18.11 -6.48 -10.22
CA GLY A 295 18.36 -6.83 -8.82
C GLY A 295 19.31 -8.02 -8.67
N GLU A 296 19.29 -8.64 -7.49
CA GLU A 296 20.18 -9.76 -7.14
C GLU A 296 20.11 -10.89 -8.16
N SER A 297 21.27 -11.31 -8.69
CA SER A 297 21.38 -12.41 -9.62
C SER A 297 20.85 -13.74 -9.02
N GLY A 298 20.15 -14.53 -9.83
CA GLY A 298 19.56 -15.81 -9.40
C GLY A 298 18.24 -15.69 -8.64
N ARG A 299 17.67 -14.48 -8.55
CA ARG A 299 16.33 -14.23 -8.00
C ARG A 299 15.34 -13.97 -9.14
N SER A 300 14.11 -14.48 -8.98
CA SER A 300 13.01 -14.10 -9.88
C SER A 300 12.65 -12.61 -9.71
N VAL A 301 11.96 -12.03 -10.69
CA VAL A 301 11.48 -10.63 -10.59
C VAL A 301 10.61 -10.44 -9.36
N LEU A 302 9.71 -11.37 -9.07
CA LEU A 302 8.86 -11.31 -7.87
C LEU A 302 9.69 -11.32 -6.57
N GLU A 303 10.70 -12.21 -6.46
CA GLU A 303 11.60 -12.19 -5.30
C GLU A 303 12.29 -10.81 -5.18
N GLN A 304 12.79 -10.25 -6.27
CA GLN A 304 13.49 -8.95 -6.27
C GLN A 304 12.60 -7.80 -5.81
N VAL A 305 11.34 -7.76 -6.26
CA VAL A 305 10.45 -6.63 -5.96
C VAL A 305 9.69 -6.77 -4.64
N TRP A 306 9.49 -7.99 -4.12
CA TRP A 306 8.67 -8.23 -2.93
C TRP A 306 9.43 -8.77 -1.72
N ALA A 307 10.44 -9.62 -1.92
CA ALA A 307 11.08 -10.40 -0.87
C ALA A 307 12.57 -10.10 -0.67
N ARG A 308 13.16 -9.24 -1.52
CA ARG A 308 14.57 -8.85 -1.39
C ARG A 308 14.68 -7.34 -1.15
N PRO A 309 15.68 -6.94 -0.34
CA PRO A 309 15.93 -5.52 -0.11
C PRO A 309 16.63 -4.88 -1.31
N SER A 310 16.48 -3.57 -1.49
CA SER A 310 17.12 -2.83 -2.58
C SER A 310 17.64 -1.46 -2.15
N CYS A 311 18.50 -0.87 -2.99
CA CYS A 311 19.00 0.50 -2.84
C CYS A 311 18.78 1.26 -4.14
N GLU A 312 18.04 2.37 -4.07
CA GLU A 312 17.68 3.19 -5.22
C GLU A 312 18.19 4.63 -5.08
N ILE A 313 18.68 5.17 -6.18
CA ILE A 313 19.15 6.55 -6.28
C ILE A 313 18.07 7.39 -6.96
N HIS A 314 17.49 8.33 -6.23
CA HIS A 314 16.37 9.14 -6.72
C HIS A 314 16.81 10.46 -7.37
N GLY A 315 18.01 10.91 -7.10
CA GLY A 315 18.52 12.13 -7.68
C GLY A 315 19.99 12.39 -7.31
N ILE A 316 20.69 12.99 -8.26
CA ILE A 316 22.06 13.51 -8.06
C ILE A 316 22.00 14.96 -8.50
N ILE A 317 22.42 15.88 -7.63
CA ILE A 317 22.40 17.33 -7.89
C ILE A 317 23.79 17.90 -7.63
N GLY A 318 24.28 18.70 -8.56
CA GLY A 318 25.54 19.42 -8.41
C GLY A 318 26.09 19.92 -9.75
N GLY A 319 26.98 20.89 -9.68
CA GLY A 319 27.57 21.48 -10.89
C GLY A 319 26.62 22.44 -11.61
N TYR A 320 26.87 22.65 -12.90
CA TYR A 320 26.13 23.55 -13.75
C TYR A 320 25.19 22.74 -14.67
N THR A 321 23.91 23.02 -14.60
CA THR A 321 22.84 22.28 -15.31
C THR A 321 22.02 23.17 -16.25
N GLU A 322 22.34 24.49 -16.32
CA GLU A 322 21.64 25.43 -17.18
C GLU A 322 22.14 25.31 -18.64
N GLU A 323 21.50 26.03 -19.57
CA GLU A 323 21.86 26.05 -20.97
C GLU A 323 23.32 26.55 -21.16
N GLY A 324 24.05 25.93 -22.10
CA GLY A 324 25.45 26.20 -22.36
C GLY A 324 26.41 25.36 -21.52
N PHE A 325 27.64 25.83 -21.38
CA PHE A 325 28.72 25.11 -20.67
C PHE A 325 29.49 26.04 -19.75
N LYS A 326 29.63 25.64 -18.48
CA LYS A 326 30.44 26.35 -17.49
C LYS A 326 31.56 25.43 -16.98
N THR A 327 32.82 25.87 -17.15
CA THR A 327 34.00 25.13 -16.74
C THR A 327 34.23 25.24 -15.21
N VAL A 328 33.32 24.67 -14.41
CA VAL A 328 33.29 24.79 -12.95
C VAL A 328 33.51 23.45 -12.26
N ILE A 329 34.23 23.44 -11.15
CA ILE A 329 34.23 22.40 -10.14
C ILE A 329 33.30 22.92 -9.03
N PRO A 330 32.13 22.32 -8.78
CA PRO A 330 31.24 22.82 -7.73
C PRO A 330 31.86 22.63 -6.34
N ALA A 331 31.40 23.42 -5.39
CA ALA A 331 31.78 23.25 -3.99
C ALA A 331 31.11 22.04 -3.33
N LYS A 332 29.91 21.72 -3.77
CA LYS A 332 29.06 20.67 -3.20
C LYS A 332 28.41 19.82 -4.28
N ALA A 333 28.07 18.57 -3.91
CA ALA A 333 27.19 17.69 -4.64
C ALA A 333 26.32 16.90 -3.64
N GLN A 334 25.11 16.52 -4.04
CA GLN A 334 24.16 15.83 -3.18
C GLN A 334 23.45 14.70 -3.90
N SER A 335 23.00 13.68 -3.14
CA SER A 335 22.18 12.60 -3.65
C SER A 335 21.08 12.22 -2.66
N LYS A 336 19.90 11.92 -3.21
CA LYS A 336 18.78 11.32 -2.49
C LYS A 336 18.76 9.82 -2.74
N ILE A 337 18.75 9.04 -1.68
CA ILE A 337 18.91 7.59 -1.70
C ILE A 337 17.81 6.97 -0.84
N SER A 338 17.21 5.90 -1.30
CA SER A 338 16.34 5.09 -0.44
C SER A 338 16.73 3.63 -0.49
N PHE A 339 16.38 2.93 0.60
CA PHE A 339 16.49 1.49 0.70
C PHE A 339 15.07 0.92 0.89
N ARG A 340 14.73 -0.11 0.12
CA ARG A 340 13.60 -0.96 0.47
C ARG A 340 14.12 -2.07 1.37
N LEU A 341 13.48 -2.22 2.51
CA LEU A 341 13.88 -3.16 3.56
C LEU A 341 12.94 -4.35 3.59
N VAL A 342 13.43 -5.51 4.03
CA VAL A 342 12.63 -6.71 4.22
C VAL A 342 12.63 -7.15 5.68
N ALA A 343 11.82 -8.15 6.03
CA ALA A 343 11.76 -8.68 7.39
C ALA A 343 13.16 -9.05 7.94
N GLY A 344 13.37 -8.75 9.21
CA GLY A 344 14.65 -8.97 9.90
C GLY A 344 15.62 -7.80 9.81
N GLN A 345 15.37 -6.82 8.93
CA GLN A 345 16.18 -5.61 8.87
C GLN A 345 15.64 -4.53 9.82
N ASP A 346 16.52 -3.97 10.64
CA ASP A 346 16.25 -2.83 11.51
C ASP A 346 16.63 -1.55 10.76
N PRO A 347 15.68 -0.64 10.46
CA PRO A 347 15.94 0.57 9.68
C PRO A 347 17.06 1.44 10.26
N GLU A 348 17.15 1.56 11.58
CA GLU A 348 18.18 2.39 12.21
C GLU A 348 19.58 1.76 12.10
N LYS A 349 19.67 0.42 12.22
CA LYS A 349 20.96 -0.28 11.98
C LYS A 349 21.39 -0.15 10.53
N ILE A 350 20.46 -0.22 9.58
CA ILE A 350 20.77 -0.02 8.16
C ILE A 350 21.20 1.43 7.90
N ARG A 351 20.57 2.41 8.52
CA ARG A 351 20.96 3.82 8.48
C ARG A 351 22.40 4.02 8.95
N ASP A 352 22.72 3.45 10.11
CA ASP A 352 24.06 3.56 10.69
C ASP A 352 25.10 2.88 9.78
N ALA A 353 24.80 1.70 9.25
CA ALA A 353 25.67 0.98 8.32
C ALA A 353 25.90 1.76 7.03
N PHE A 354 24.84 2.34 6.44
CA PHE A 354 24.93 3.20 5.27
C PHE A 354 25.79 4.44 5.54
N ARG A 355 25.54 5.15 6.65
CA ARG A 355 26.32 6.33 7.02
C ARG A 355 27.80 5.99 7.28
N ALA A 356 28.08 4.83 7.88
CA ALA A 356 29.43 4.34 8.06
C ALA A 356 30.10 4.02 6.70
N HIS A 357 29.37 3.37 5.78
CA HIS A 357 29.85 3.10 4.42
C HIS A 357 30.23 4.39 3.69
N VAL A 358 29.35 5.40 3.70
CA VAL A 358 29.62 6.70 3.07
C VAL A 358 30.84 7.36 3.71
N ARG A 359 30.95 7.39 5.04
CA ARG A 359 32.11 7.98 5.74
C ARG A 359 33.42 7.29 5.39
N ALA A 360 33.43 5.99 5.17
CA ALA A 360 34.58 5.24 4.76
C ALA A 360 35.10 5.59 3.34
N HIS A 361 34.21 6.14 2.50
CA HIS A 361 34.55 6.54 1.13
C HIS A 361 34.74 8.05 0.94
N ILE A 362 34.53 8.85 1.99
CA ILE A 362 34.79 10.30 1.95
C ILE A 362 36.32 10.56 2.09
N PRO A 363 36.95 11.32 1.17
CA PRO A 363 38.32 11.76 1.34
C PRO A 363 38.49 12.64 2.58
N ALA A 364 39.67 12.59 3.20
CA ALA A 364 39.95 13.26 4.49
C ALA A 364 39.77 14.79 4.46
N ASP A 365 39.87 15.41 3.30
CA ASP A 365 39.73 16.85 3.08
C ASP A 365 38.30 17.24 2.58
N CYS A 366 37.37 16.28 2.53
CA CYS A 366 35.94 16.51 2.24
C CYS A 366 35.10 16.25 3.47
N SER A 367 33.88 16.74 3.47
CA SER A 367 32.87 16.48 4.51
C SER A 367 31.57 15.96 3.93
N VAL A 368 30.82 15.22 4.72
CA VAL A 368 29.47 14.78 4.41
C VAL A 368 28.48 15.20 5.48
N GLU A 369 27.36 15.74 5.05
CA GLU A 369 26.15 15.96 5.86
C GLU A 369 25.10 14.92 5.48
N PHE A 370 24.41 14.36 6.47
CA PHE A 370 23.34 13.42 6.30
C PHE A 370 22.02 14.09 6.69
N ILE A 371 21.00 13.95 5.84
CA ILE A 371 19.65 14.46 6.08
C ILE A 371 18.71 13.26 6.10
N ASP A 372 18.06 13.07 7.24
CA ASP A 372 17.08 12.01 7.46
C ASP A 372 15.72 12.42 6.88
N HIS A 373 15.14 11.57 6.03
CA HIS A 373 13.81 11.72 5.46
C HIS A 373 12.82 10.65 5.97
N GLY A 374 13.15 9.98 7.07
CA GLY A 374 12.31 9.00 7.74
C GLY A 374 12.55 7.56 7.29
N ALA A 375 12.05 6.66 8.10
CA ALA A 375 12.14 5.22 7.89
C ALA A 375 10.93 4.49 8.45
N SER A 376 10.63 3.31 7.89
CA SER A 376 9.68 2.34 8.45
C SER A 376 10.20 0.92 8.26
N ALA A 377 9.94 0.05 9.23
CA ALA A 377 10.30 -1.35 9.13
C ALA A 377 9.41 -2.09 8.12
N ALA A 378 9.92 -3.21 7.61
CA ALA A 378 9.11 -4.15 6.86
C ALA A 378 8.10 -4.86 7.77
N THR A 379 6.95 -5.22 7.22
CA THR A 379 5.93 -5.97 7.94
C THR A 379 5.67 -7.30 7.25
N VAL A 380 5.73 -8.40 8.02
CA VAL A 380 5.41 -9.74 7.54
C VAL A 380 4.40 -10.37 8.48
N MET A 381 3.33 -10.91 7.89
CA MET A 381 2.27 -11.61 8.59
C MET A 381 2.60 -13.11 8.68
N PRO A 382 2.22 -13.78 9.79
CA PRO A 382 2.32 -15.23 9.88
C PRO A 382 1.51 -15.91 8.76
N ILE A 383 2.17 -16.80 8.02
CA ILE A 383 1.54 -17.52 6.88
C ILE A 383 0.79 -18.79 7.32
N ASP A 384 0.88 -19.17 8.57
CA ASP A 384 0.23 -20.32 9.20
C ASP A 384 -0.96 -19.94 10.09
N GLY A 385 -1.34 -18.64 10.10
CA GLY A 385 -2.44 -18.12 10.90
C GLY A 385 -3.81 -18.65 10.47
N ALA A 386 -4.67 -18.95 11.44
CA ALA A 386 -6.03 -19.45 11.19
C ALA A 386 -6.86 -18.47 10.34
N PHE A 387 -6.76 -17.16 10.59
CA PHE A 387 -7.48 -16.15 9.82
C PHE A 387 -7.01 -16.10 8.36
N LEU A 388 -5.70 -16.20 8.11
CA LEU A 388 -5.17 -16.25 6.75
C LEU A 388 -5.67 -17.49 6.01
N THR A 389 -5.57 -18.66 6.63
CA THR A 389 -6.04 -19.91 6.01
C THR A 389 -7.51 -19.84 5.61
N LYS A 390 -8.36 -19.28 6.49
CA LYS A 390 -9.79 -19.13 6.23
C LYS A 390 -10.08 -18.08 5.14
N ALA A 391 -9.35 -16.97 5.14
CA ALA A 391 -9.47 -15.94 4.11
C ALA A 391 -9.08 -16.49 2.73
N LEU A 392 -7.96 -17.21 2.63
CA LEU A 392 -7.53 -17.87 1.39
C LEU A 392 -8.57 -18.89 0.89
N GLY A 393 -9.16 -19.68 1.80
CA GLY A 393 -10.22 -20.63 1.45
C GLY A 393 -11.47 -19.92 0.90
N ALA A 394 -11.94 -18.87 1.57
CA ALA A 394 -13.10 -18.08 1.15
C ALA A 394 -12.90 -17.38 -0.20
N LEU A 395 -11.70 -16.84 -0.43
CA LEU A 395 -11.31 -16.24 -1.70
C LEU A 395 -11.26 -17.29 -2.82
N THR A 396 -10.65 -18.45 -2.55
CA THR A 396 -10.58 -19.57 -3.50
C THR A 396 -11.98 -20.02 -3.93
N GLU A 397 -12.92 -20.12 -2.99
CA GLU A 397 -14.31 -20.49 -3.30
C GLU A 397 -15.02 -19.44 -4.17
N GLU A 398 -14.82 -18.14 -3.91
CA GLU A 398 -15.53 -17.09 -4.67
C GLU A 398 -14.94 -16.92 -6.07
N TRP A 399 -13.63 -17.04 -6.21
CA TRP A 399 -12.94 -16.78 -7.47
C TRP A 399 -12.72 -18.04 -8.31
N GLU A 400 -13.01 -19.23 -7.75
CA GLU A 400 -12.77 -20.54 -8.39
C GLU A 400 -11.32 -20.73 -8.86
N ARG A 401 -10.41 -20.04 -8.18
CA ARG A 401 -8.94 -20.09 -8.35
C ARG A 401 -8.28 -20.12 -6.98
N GLU A 402 -7.21 -20.90 -6.86
CA GLU A 402 -6.42 -20.93 -5.62
C GLU A 402 -5.92 -19.53 -5.29
N ALA A 403 -6.32 -19.01 -4.13
CA ALA A 403 -5.90 -17.68 -3.70
C ALA A 403 -4.39 -17.65 -3.42
N ALA A 404 -3.73 -16.61 -3.89
CA ALA A 404 -2.30 -16.44 -3.74
C ALA A 404 -1.91 -15.76 -2.42
N VAL A 405 -0.76 -16.15 -1.88
CA VAL A 405 -0.05 -15.35 -0.87
C VAL A 405 0.92 -14.45 -1.62
N ALA A 406 0.69 -13.15 -1.55
CA ALA A 406 1.46 -12.15 -2.28
C ALA A 406 2.37 -11.33 -1.37
N GLY A 407 3.31 -10.62 -1.99
CA GLY A 407 4.07 -9.55 -1.38
C GLY A 407 3.75 -8.20 -2.03
N SER A 408 4.16 -7.12 -1.40
CA SER A 408 4.15 -5.79 -1.98
C SER A 408 5.53 -5.14 -1.88
N GLY A 409 5.95 -4.51 -2.97
CA GLY A 409 7.17 -3.71 -3.01
C GLY A 409 7.05 -2.39 -2.25
N GLY A 410 5.82 -1.95 -1.98
CA GLY A 410 5.51 -0.77 -1.21
C GLY A 410 5.49 -1.02 0.30
N SER A 411 5.38 0.06 1.05
CA SER A 411 5.12 0.06 2.49
C SER A 411 3.77 0.73 2.72
N ILE A 412 2.94 0.12 3.55
CA ILE A 412 1.66 0.68 4.00
C ILE A 412 1.82 1.04 5.48
N PRO A 413 2.06 2.32 5.82
CA PRO A 413 2.44 2.73 7.18
C PRO A 413 1.44 2.34 8.26
N ILE A 414 0.15 2.30 7.92
CA ILE A 414 -0.92 1.90 8.84
C ILE A 414 -0.76 0.47 9.36
N VAL A 415 -0.30 -0.46 8.52
CA VAL A 415 -0.12 -1.87 8.90
C VAL A 415 0.96 -1.99 9.97
N SER A 416 2.08 -1.27 9.82
CA SER A 416 3.11 -1.18 10.85
C SER A 416 2.57 -0.57 12.14
N ALA A 417 1.77 0.50 12.04
CA ALA A 417 1.17 1.16 13.21
C ALA A 417 0.21 0.23 13.98
N PHE A 418 -0.61 -0.57 13.31
CA PHE A 418 -1.45 -1.57 13.97
C PHE A 418 -0.62 -2.64 14.69
N LYS A 419 0.46 -3.11 14.07
CA LYS A 419 1.35 -4.08 14.70
C LYS A 419 2.08 -3.52 15.90
N GLU A 420 2.70 -2.35 15.75
CA GLU A 420 3.53 -1.73 16.78
C GLU A 420 2.72 -1.21 17.97
N LYS A 421 1.60 -0.51 17.69
CA LYS A 421 0.80 0.16 18.73
C LYS A 421 -0.25 -0.75 19.37
N LEU A 422 -0.84 -1.66 18.61
CA LEU A 422 -1.97 -2.47 19.07
C LEU A 422 -1.64 -3.97 19.16
N GLY A 423 -0.49 -4.40 18.63
CA GLY A 423 -0.07 -5.80 18.62
C GLY A 423 -0.94 -6.68 17.72
N MET A 424 -1.62 -6.09 16.73
CA MET A 424 -2.52 -6.80 15.83
C MET A 424 -1.83 -7.15 14.52
N ASP A 425 -2.10 -8.34 14.00
CA ASP A 425 -1.76 -8.73 12.64
C ASP A 425 -2.82 -8.21 11.65
N SER A 426 -2.38 -7.89 10.43
CA SER A 426 -3.26 -7.38 9.38
C SER A 426 -3.29 -8.35 8.20
N LEU A 427 -4.48 -8.67 7.68
CA LEU A 427 -4.65 -9.34 6.40
C LEU A 427 -5.00 -8.29 5.35
N LEU A 428 -4.14 -8.12 4.37
CA LEU A 428 -4.34 -7.17 3.30
C LEU A 428 -5.00 -7.91 2.13
N ILE A 429 -6.27 -7.62 1.91
CA ILE A 429 -7.12 -8.29 0.93
C ILE A 429 -7.78 -7.22 0.07
N GLY A 430 -7.28 -7.03 -1.12
CA GLY A 430 -7.80 -6.08 -2.07
C GLY A 430 -8.26 -6.74 -3.36
N PHE A 431 -9.02 -6.00 -4.14
CA PHE A 431 -9.59 -6.44 -5.40
C PHE A 431 -9.25 -5.51 -6.56
N ALA A 432 -8.28 -4.61 -6.34
CA ALA A 432 -7.72 -3.79 -7.40
C ALA A 432 -6.92 -4.68 -8.39
N ARG A 433 -6.74 -4.17 -9.60
CA ARG A 433 -5.91 -4.82 -10.63
C ARG A 433 -4.78 -3.89 -11.01
N PHE A 434 -3.66 -4.46 -11.45
CA PHE A 434 -2.47 -3.73 -11.86
C PHE A 434 -2.77 -2.63 -12.91
N ASP A 435 -3.76 -2.84 -13.77
CA ASP A 435 -4.17 -1.90 -14.81
C ASP A 435 -5.24 -0.87 -14.37
N ASN A 436 -5.55 -0.78 -13.08
CA ASN A 436 -6.56 0.16 -12.58
C ASN A 436 -6.17 1.64 -12.65
N ARG A 437 -4.92 1.95 -13.03
CA ARG A 437 -4.40 3.31 -13.19
C ARG A 437 -4.54 4.16 -11.94
N ILE A 438 -4.32 3.56 -10.79
CA ILE A 438 -4.29 4.24 -9.50
C ILE A 438 -3.35 5.45 -9.58
N HIS A 439 -3.72 6.60 -8.98
CA HIS A 439 -3.02 7.90 -9.02
C HIS A 439 -2.88 8.53 -10.42
N SER A 440 -3.49 7.95 -11.45
CA SER A 440 -3.41 8.44 -12.82
C SER A 440 -4.77 8.89 -13.36
N PRO A 441 -4.82 9.71 -14.42
CA PRO A 441 -6.05 10.01 -15.15
C PRO A 441 -6.72 8.74 -15.69
N ASN A 442 -8.06 8.74 -15.65
CA ASN A 442 -8.89 7.61 -16.05
C ASN A 442 -8.69 6.37 -15.18
N GLU A 443 -8.48 6.57 -13.87
CA GLU A 443 -8.56 5.51 -12.88
C GLU A 443 -9.85 4.74 -13.08
N LYS A 444 -9.76 3.41 -13.01
CA LYS A 444 -10.91 2.51 -13.17
C LYS A 444 -10.93 1.45 -12.08
N TYR A 445 -12.12 0.93 -11.80
CA TYR A 445 -12.31 -0.28 -11.02
C TYR A 445 -13.18 -1.24 -11.82
N ASP A 446 -12.84 -2.51 -11.84
CA ASP A 446 -13.60 -3.50 -12.59
C ASP A 446 -14.90 -3.84 -11.86
N LEU A 447 -16.03 -3.81 -12.57
CA LEU A 447 -17.34 -4.13 -11.98
C LEU A 447 -17.37 -5.56 -11.43
N SER A 448 -16.68 -6.49 -12.10
CA SER A 448 -16.51 -7.86 -11.61
C SER A 448 -15.72 -7.90 -10.29
N SER A 449 -14.67 -7.09 -10.14
CA SER A 449 -13.90 -6.95 -8.89
C SER A 449 -14.76 -6.36 -7.78
N PHE A 450 -15.54 -5.31 -8.04
CA PHE A 450 -16.48 -4.75 -7.06
C PHE A 450 -17.49 -5.79 -6.58
N ARG A 451 -18.19 -6.47 -7.52
CA ARG A 451 -19.18 -7.49 -7.18
C ARG A 451 -18.57 -8.68 -6.44
N LYS A 452 -17.49 -9.27 -6.97
CA LYS A 452 -16.80 -10.40 -6.33
C LYS A 452 -16.14 -10.00 -5.02
N GLY A 453 -15.67 -8.76 -4.88
CA GLY A 453 -15.15 -8.22 -3.62
C GLY A 453 -16.19 -8.23 -2.51
N ILE A 454 -17.41 -7.75 -2.78
CA ILE A 454 -18.54 -7.82 -1.83
C ILE A 454 -18.80 -9.27 -1.42
N ARG A 455 -18.87 -10.18 -2.37
CA ARG A 455 -19.14 -11.60 -2.14
C ARG A 455 -17.99 -12.28 -1.38
N SER A 456 -16.72 -11.91 -1.69
CA SER A 456 -15.53 -12.38 -0.98
C SER A 456 -15.59 -12.00 0.50
N TRP A 457 -15.89 -10.74 0.82
CA TRP A 457 -16.05 -10.30 2.20
C TRP A 457 -17.20 -11.01 2.91
N ALA A 458 -18.31 -11.25 2.23
CA ALA A 458 -19.43 -12.02 2.81
C ALA A 458 -18.99 -13.44 3.18
N ARG A 459 -18.18 -14.13 2.36
CA ARG A 459 -17.61 -15.45 2.62
C ARG A 459 -16.57 -15.42 3.74
N ILE A 460 -15.67 -14.43 3.75
CA ILE A 460 -14.65 -14.27 4.79
C ILE A 460 -15.30 -14.10 6.17
N LEU A 461 -16.31 -13.24 6.28
CA LEU A 461 -17.04 -13.05 7.53
C LEU A 461 -17.71 -14.34 8.00
N ALA A 462 -18.31 -15.14 7.09
CA ALA A 462 -18.86 -16.45 7.41
C ALA A 462 -17.76 -17.44 7.86
N ALA A 463 -16.64 -17.51 7.15
CA ALA A 463 -15.53 -18.40 7.46
C ALA A 463 -14.92 -18.10 8.84
N PHE A 464 -14.84 -16.82 9.22
CA PHE A 464 -14.33 -16.41 10.53
C PHE A 464 -15.29 -16.77 11.67
N ALA A 465 -16.60 -16.79 11.44
CA ALA A 465 -17.57 -17.24 12.43
C ALA A 465 -17.38 -18.71 12.89
N HIS A 466 -16.52 -19.45 12.19
CA HIS A 466 -16.27 -20.86 12.44
C HIS A 466 -15.12 -21.14 13.42
N ASP A 467 -14.61 -20.13 14.16
CA ASP A 467 -13.65 -20.37 15.23
C ASP A 467 -14.31 -20.51 16.59
N LYS A 468 -14.11 -21.69 17.18
CA LYS A 468 -13.97 -21.83 18.63
C LYS A 468 -12.53 -22.24 18.84
N GLY A 469 -11.72 -21.32 19.42
CA GLY A 469 -10.39 -21.63 19.91
C GLY A 469 -10.40 -22.84 20.86
#